data_d6dcbdd38de7503a9b96d549476deca7
#
_entry.id   d6dcbdd38de7503a9b96d549476deca7
#
_cell.length_a   1.000
_cell.length_b   1.000
_cell.length_c   1.000
_cell.angle_alpha   90.00
_cell.angle_beta   90.00
_cell.angle_gamma   90.00
#
_symmetry.space_group_name_H-M   'P 1'
#
loop_
_entity.id
_entity.type
_entity.pdbx_description
1 polymer ?
#
loop_
_entity_poly.entity_id
_entity_poly.type
_entity_poly.pdbx_seq_one_letter_code
_entity_poly.pdbx_strand_id
1 'polypeptide(L)'
;VSQDVLTPARISGIHKEAGRRRTFAVISHPDAGKSTLTEALALHAKVIGTAGASSGKANRKETVSDWMQMEKDRGISISSAALQFSYRDTVINLLDTPGHADFSEDTYRVLAAVDCAVMLVDAAKGLETQTMKLFEVCKQRNLPIITVINKWDRPGLDALALMDEITERTGLQPMPLTWAVGISGDFRGVWDLRNDRFARFQRNNAGAQIALTEYFTPEEAAESQGSNWTDAVDEAGLVIESNLEFDVEAFHAGKATPILFSSAALNFGVKELLDALVDFAPPAAPRPDVDGNPRPVESPFSGFVFKVQAGMNKAHRDHVAFIRVCSGVFERGMVVTQTRTGKSFATKYAQQVFGREREVIDEAYPGDVVGLVNASSLRVGDSLFLEGPVEYPAIPLFAPEHFQVARSKDPSKFKQFRRGIEQLEHEGVIQVLRSDVRGDQAPVLAAVGPMQFEVVEDRMAHDFSAPMRLERLPYSLARISTADAMPALANVIGAEVLLRSDGEYLALFNDVWALRRIEKNHPDLTLVPIGTHNPAK
;
A
#
# COMPACT_ATOMS: atom_id res chain seq x y z
N VAL A 1 31.79 -19.74 -5.98
CA VAL A 1 30.33 -19.68 -6.24
C VAL A 1 30.16 -19.88 -7.71
N SER A 2 29.63 -21.04 -8.13
CA SER A 2 29.45 -21.42 -9.53
C SER A 2 28.51 -20.43 -10.20
N GLN A 3 28.88 -19.96 -11.40
CA GLN A 3 27.97 -19.31 -12.35
C GLN A 3 26.82 -20.29 -12.59
N ASP A 4 25.68 -20.05 -11.94
CA ASP A 4 24.46 -20.82 -12.21
C ASP A 4 23.90 -20.35 -13.56
N VAL A 5 24.40 -20.99 -14.61
CA VAL A 5 23.88 -20.86 -15.97
C VAL A 5 22.37 -21.14 -15.89
N LEU A 6 21.56 -20.19 -16.36
CA LEU A 6 20.11 -20.34 -16.49
C LEU A 6 19.79 -21.54 -17.40
N THR A 7 19.64 -22.71 -16.83
CA THR A 7 19.24 -23.90 -17.60
C THR A 7 17.77 -23.77 -18.03
N PRO A 8 17.35 -24.35 -19.15
CA PRO A 8 15.94 -24.35 -19.56
C PRO A 8 14.98 -24.85 -18.48
N ALA A 9 15.42 -25.83 -17.66
CA ALA A 9 14.63 -26.33 -16.52
C ALA A 9 14.45 -25.26 -15.41
N ARG A 10 15.51 -24.50 -15.10
CA ARG A 10 15.44 -23.41 -14.11
C ARG A 10 14.57 -22.26 -14.60
N ILE A 11 14.67 -21.88 -15.87
CA ILE A 11 13.81 -20.87 -16.50
C ILE A 11 12.34 -21.29 -16.42
N SER A 12 12.02 -22.54 -16.81
CA SER A 12 10.67 -23.08 -16.71
C SER A 12 10.15 -23.10 -15.27
N GLY A 13 11.02 -23.41 -14.29
CA GLY A 13 10.70 -23.34 -12.86
C GLY A 13 10.36 -21.94 -12.41
N ILE A 14 11.14 -20.93 -12.81
CA ILE A 14 10.90 -19.52 -12.47
C ILE A 14 9.55 -19.05 -13.04
N HIS A 15 9.26 -19.34 -14.29
CA HIS A 15 7.97 -18.97 -14.91
C HIS A 15 6.79 -19.64 -14.23
N LYS A 16 6.90 -20.92 -13.87
CA LYS A 16 5.87 -21.65 -13.12
C LYS A 16 5.62 -20.98 -11.77
N GLU A 17 6.68 -20.70 -11.03
CA GLU A 17 6.56 -20.11 -9.70
C GLU A 17 6.08 -18.65 -9.75
N ALA A 18 6.55 -17.84 -10.69
CA ALA A 18 6.04 -16.48 -10.91
C ALA A 18 4.55 -16.50 -11.30
N GLY A 19 4.15 -17.44 -12.16
CA GLY A 19 2.75 -17.63 -12.59
C GLY A 19 1.79 -17.99 -11.44
N ARG A 20 2.30 -18.62 -10.38
CA ARG A 20 1.52 -18.98 -9.18
C ARG A 20 1.39 -17.84 -8.15
N ARG A 21 2.04 -16.71 -8.35
CA ARG A 21 2.05 -15.62 -7.38
C ARG A 21 1.06 -14.53 -7.74
N ARG A 22 0.34 -14.05 -6.74
CA ARG A 22 -0.54 -12.89 -6.82
C ARG A 22 -0.15 -11.91 -5.73
N THR A 23 0.32 -10.75 -6.13
CA THR A 23 0.73 -9.71 -5.18
C THR A 23 -0.16 -8.49 -5.34
N PHE A 24 -0.95 -8.21 -4.32
CA PHE A 24 -1.92 -7.12 -4.36
C PHE A 24 -1.92 -6.30 -3.07
N ALA A 25 -2.41 -5.08 -3.18
CA ALA A 25 -2.65 -4.20 -2.05
C ALA A 25 -4.14 -3.92 -1.90
N VAL A 26 -4.59 -3.76 -0.65
CA VAL A 26 -5.95 -3.28 -0.38
C VAL A 26 -5.91 -1.78 -0.15
N ILE A 27 -6.64 -1.04 -0.98
CA ILE A 27 -6.79 0.42 -0.89
C ILE A 27 -8.22 0.78 -0.53
N SER A 28 -8.37 1.77 0.34
CA SER A 28 -9.70 2.23 0.77
C SER A 28 -9.63 3.58 1.48
N HIS A 29 -10.80 4.19 1.64
CA HIS A 29 -10.98 5.23 2.64
C HIS A 29 -10.84 4.65 4.07
N PRO A 30 -10.42 5.45 5.09
CA PRO A 30 -10.50 5.06 6.50
C PRO A 30 -11.90 4.53 6.85
N ASP A 31 -11.97 3.53 7.71
CA ASP A 31 -13.19 2.87 8.16
C ASP A 31 -13.98 2.06 7.10
N ALA A 32 -13.54 1.96 5.86
CA ALA A 32 -14.21 1.11 4.85
C ALA A 32 -14.17 -0.41 5.18
N GLY A 33 -13.38 -0.80 6.19
CA GLY A 33 -13.27 -2.18 6.64
C GLY A 33 -12.04 -2.93 6.16
N LYS A 34 -10.97 -2.20 5.80
CA LYS A 34 -9.74 -2.77 5.24
C LYS A 34 -9.09 -3.82 6.16
N SER A 35 -8.76 -3.48 7.41
CA SER A 35 -8.15 -4.43 8.37
C SER A 35 -9.05 -5.63 8.63
N THR A 36 -10.38 -5.42 8.65
CA THR A 36 -11.36 -6.51 8.78
C THR A 36 -11.33 -7.44 7.56
N LEU A 37 -11.20 -6.88 6.35
CA LEU A 37 -11.08 -7.68 5.12
C LEU A 37 -9.77 -8.46 5.11
N THR A 38 -8.65 -7.84 5.50
CA THR A 38 -7.34 -8.49 5.60
C THR A 38 -7.40 -9.70 6.54
N GLU A 39 -8.03 -9.55 7.72
CA GLU A 39 -8.24 -10.67 8.66
C GLU A 39 -9.17 -11.74 8.09
N ALA A 40 -10.25 -11.35 7.42
CA ALA A 40 -11.17 -12.29 6.79
C ALA A 40 -10.50 -13.11 5.68
N LEU A 41 -9.64 -12.49 4.86
CA LEU A 41 -8.83 -13.18 3.84
C LEU A 41 -7.88 -14.19 4.48
N ALA A 42 -7.16 -13.80 5.54
CA ALA A 42 -6.24 -14.69 6.27
C ALA A 42 -6.98 -15.87 6.94
N LEU A 43 -8.20 -15.63 7.44
CA LEU A 43 -9.06 -16.66 8.01
C LEU A 43 -9.51 -17.67 6.96
N HIS A 44 -9.97 -17.19 5.80
CA HIS A 44 -10.39 -18.07 4.69
C HIS A 44 -9.23 -18.89 4.13
N ALA A 45 -8.02 -18.35 4.14
CA ALA A 45 -6.81 -19.06 3.75
C ALA A 45 -6.31 -20.06 4.84
N LYS A 46 -7.02 -20.17 5.97
CA LYS A 46 -6.67 -21.03 7.12
C LYS A 46 -5.32 -20.71 7.78
N VAL A 47 -4.86 -19.49 7.64
CA VAL A 47 -3.62 -18.99 8.24
C VAL A 47 -3.84 -18.63 9.71
N ILE A 48 -5.03 -18.13 10.04
CA ILE A 48 -5.48 -17.83 11.41
C ILE A 48 -6.69 -18.70 11.76
N GLY A 49 -6.76 -19.14 13.00
CA GLY A 49 -7.87 -20.01 13.46
C GLY A 49 -9.15 -19.26 13.78
N THR A 50 -9.06 -17.98 14.13
CA THR A 50 -10.20 -17.07 14.44
C THR A 50 -9.84 -15.64 14.13
N ALA A 51 -10.73 -14.92 13.45
CA ALA A 51 -10.58 -13.47 13.27
C ALA A 51 -10.86 -12.73 14.59
N GLY A 52 -10.07 -11.70 14.89
CA GLY A 52 -10.34 -10.81 15.99
C GLY A 52 -11.41 -9.81 15.58
N ALA A 53 -12.68 -10.09 15.92
CA ALA A 53 -13.74 -9.11 15.67
C ALA A 53 -13.43 -7.81 16.43
N SER A 54 -13.20 -6.74 15.70
CA SER A 54 -13.07 -5.39 16.25
C SER A 54 -14.45 -4.86 16.67
N SER A 55 -15.06 -5.44 17.69
CA SER A 55 -16.30 -4.93 18.25
C SER A 55 -16.09 -4.33 19.62
N GLY A 56 -16.39 -3.03 19.70
CA GLY A 56 -16.82 -2.26 20.86
C GLY A 56 -16.09 -2.45 22.20
N LYS A 57 -15.27 -1.49 22.54
CA LYS A 57 -14.90 -0.94 23.86
C LYS A 57 -14.42 -1.81 25.04
N ALA A 58 -14.46 -3.14 25.05
CA ALA A 58 -14.08 -3.88 26.26
C ALA A 58 -13.09 -5.06 26.07
N ASN A 59 -12.90 -5.60 24.87
CA ASN A 59 -11.91 -6.67 24.60
C ASN A 59 -11.43 -6.58 23.15
N ARG A 60 -10.57 -5.61 22.82
CA ARG A 60 -9.87 -5.57 21.55
C ARG A 60 -8.87 -6.73 21.51
N LYS A 61 -9.22 -7.81 20.80
CA LYS A 61 -8.22 -8.76 20.31
C LYS A 61 -7.35 -8.05 19.29
N GLU A 62 -6.06 -8.23 19.39
CA GLU A 62 -5.07 -7.63 18.47
C GLU A 62 -5.32 -8.08 17.05
N THR A 63 -5.37 -7.15 16.10
CA THR A 63 -5.41 -7.44 14.66
C THR A 63 -4.03 -7.93 14.21
N VAL A 64 -3.98 -8.80 13.19
CA VAL A 64 -2.72 -9.34 12.67
C VAL A 64 -1.88 -8.22 12.01
N SER A 65 -2.55 -7.18 11.48
CA SER A 65 -1.91 -6.07 10.78
C SER A 65 -1.43 -4.95 11.71
N ASP A 66 -2.09 -4.70 12.86
CA ASP A 66 -1.80 -3.56 13.73
C ASP A 66 -0.83 -3.94 14.85
N TRP A 67 0.42 -3.53 14.72
CA TRP A 67 1.48 -3.93 15.65
C TRP A 67 1.98 -2.78 16.55
N MET A 68 1.82 -1.51 16.16
CA MET A 68 2.15 -0.36 16.99
C MET A 68 1.12 -0.14 18.09
N GLN A 69 1.57 0.29 19.29
CA GLN A 69 0.65 0.61 20.38
C GLN A 69 -0.31 1.75 19.99
N MET A 70 0.20 2.74 19.25
CA MET A 70 -0.60 3.86 18.75
C MET A 70 -1.69 3.43 17.76
N GLU A 71 -1.41 2.43 16.89
CA GLU A 71 -2.43 1.83 16.00
C GLU A 71 -3.57 1.21 16.80
N LYS A 72 -3.23 0.46 17.84
CA LYS A 72 -4.18 -0.18 18.75
C LYS A 72 -5.02 0.81 19.53
N ASP A 73 -4.39 1.84 20.07
CA ASP A 73 -5.05 2.84 20.90
C ASP A 73 -6.02 3.71 20.10
N ARG A 74 -5.69 4.00 18.85
CA ARG A 74 -6.51 4.83 17.94
C ARG A 74 -7.43 4.03 17.02
N GLY A 75 -7.13 2.75 16.79
CA GLY A 75 -7.89 1.87 15.88
C GLY A 75 -7.72 2.25 14.41
N ILE A 76 -6.53 2.75 14.04
CA ILE A 76 -6.15 3.10 12.67
C ILE A 76 -4.83 2.42 12.33
N SER A 77 -4.71 1.90 11.10
CA SER A 77 -3.43 1.39 10.59
C SER A 77 -2.55 2.57 10.16
N ILE A 78 -1.37 2.67 10.75
CA ILE A 78 -0.36 3.70 10.49
C ILE A 78 0.70 3.19 9.51
N SER A 79 1.03 1.91 9.62
CA SER A 79 2.10 1.28 8.87
C SER A 79 1.55 0.12 8.03
N SER A 80 2.10 -0.07 6.85
CA SER A 80 1.76 -1.21 5.99
C SER A 80 2.27 -2.53 6.57
N ALA A 81 1.50 -3.61 6.39
CA ALA A 81 1.88 -4.97 6.75
C ALA A 81 1.95 -5.85 5.50
N ALA A 82 2.85 -6.83 5.50
CA ALA A 82 2.93 -7.84 4.45
C ALA A 82 2.47 -9.19 5.02
N LEU A 83 1.57 -9.85 4.31
CA LEU A 83 1.04 -11.16 4.64
C LEU A 83 1.22 -12.07 3.43
N GLN A 84 1.83 -13.24 3.62
CA GLN A 84 1.92 -14.25 2.58
C GLN A 84 1.21 -15.52 3.02
N PHE A 85 0.39 -16.07 2.14
CA PHE A 85 -0.30 -17.33 2.39
C PHE A 85 -0.61 -18.06 1.08
N SER A 86 -0.96 -19.35 1.17
CA SER A 86 -1.37 -20.15 0.02
C SER A 86 -2.88 -20.33 0.01
N TYR A 87 -3.49 -20.16 -1.15
CA TYR A 87 -4.89 -20.47 -1.39
C TYR A 87 -5.03 -21.18 -2.74
N ARG A 88 -5.69 -22.37 -2.75
CA ARG A 88 -5.66 -23.30 -3.89
C ARG A 88 -4.17 -23.59 -4.23
N ASP A 89 -3.76 -23.50 -5.49
CA ASP A 89 -2.36 -23.69 -5.91
C ASP A 89 -1.60 -22.37 -6.12
N THR A 90 -2.06 -21.30 -5.49
CA THR A 90 -1.55 -19.93 -5.65
C THR A 90 -0.94 -19.42 -4.35
N VAL A 91 0.21 -18.76 -4.46
CA VAL A 91 0.84 -18.01 -3.37
C VAL A 91 0.35 -16.56 -3.45
N ILE A 92 -0.29 -16.12 -2.38
CA ILE A 92 -0.86 -14.77 -2.26
C ILE A 92 0.04 -13.93 -1.37
N ASN A 93 0.48 -12.80 -1.91
CA ASN A 93 1.18 -11.75 -1.19
C ASN A 93 0.24 -10.56 -1.02
N LEU A 94 -0.35 -10.43 0.14
CA LEU A 94 -1.22 -9.30 0.50
C LEU A 94 -0.38 -8.23 1.19
N LEU A 95 -0.36 -7.03 0.63
CA LEU A 95 0.23 -5.85 1.24
C LEU A 95 -0.89 -4.94 1.76
N ASP A 96 -1.06 -4.92 3.08
CA ASP A 96 -2.02 -4.03 3.73
C ASP A 96 -1.47 -2.60 3.75
N THR A 97 -2.31 -1.60 3.45
CA THR A 97 -1.90 -0.19 3.36
C THR A 97 -2.49 0.62 4.52
N PRO A 98 -1.84 1.72 4.96
CA PRO A 98 -2.49 2.66 5.86
C PRO A 98 -3.77 3.22 5.25
N GLY A 99 -4.83 3.37 6.07
CA GLY A 99 -6.09 3.95 5.59
C GLY A 99 -6.11 5.48 5.66
N HIS A 100 -5.30 6.10 6.53
CA HIS A 100 -5.35 7.54 6.79
C HIS A 100 -4.54 8.34 5.76
N ALA A 101 -5.08 9.51 5.36
CA ALA A 101 -4.47 10.38 4.34
C ALA A 101 -3.05 10.82 4.68
N ASP A 102 -2.74 11.03 5.96
CA ASP A 102 -1.42 11.45 6.43
C ASP A 102 -0.32 10.43 6.12
N PHE A 103 -0.68 9.16 5.87
CA PHE A 103 0.24 8.06 5.53
C PHE A 103 0.16 7.66 4.06
N SER A 104 -0.31 8.55 3.19
CA SER A 104 -0.43 8.28 1.74
C SER A 104 0.90 7.89 1.10
N GLU A 105 2.04 8.41 1.57
CA GLU A 105 3.36 8.02 1.06
C GLU A 105 3.64 6.53 1.26
N ASP A 106 3.28 5.95 2.41
CA ASP A 106 3.47 4.50 2.65
C ASP A 106 2.58 3.68 1.73
N THR A 107 1.34 4.12 1.51
CA THR A 107 0.45 3.49 0.52
C THR A 107 1.04 3.53 -0.90
N TYR A 108 1.65 4.63 -1.30
CA TYR A 108 2.32 4.77 -2.60
C TYR A 108 3.49 3.80 -2.75
N ARG A 109 4.27 3.63 -1.69
CA ARG A 109 5.41 2.68 -1.65
C ARG A 109 4.92 1.25 -1.82
N VAL A 110 3.84 0.90 -1.14
CA VAL A 110 3.20 -0.41 -1.27
C VAL A 110 2.67 -0.63 -2.69
N LEU A 111 1.95 0.35 -3.26
CA LEU A 111 1.45 0.26 -4.64
C LEU A 111 2.57 0.15 -5.68
N ALA A 112 3.80 0.58 -5.34
CA ALA A 112 4.97 0.35 -6.19
C ALA A 112 5.46 -1.11 -6.18
N ALA A 113 4.99 -1.93 -5.25
CA ALA A 113 5.45 -3.30 -5.06
C ALA A 113 4.42 -4.37 -5.44
N VAL A 114 3.24 -3.98 -5.93
CA VAL A 114 2.15 -4.91 -6.26
C VAL A 114 1.86 -4.98 -7.75
N ASP A 115 1.11 -5.99 -8.16
CA ASP A 115 0.68 -6.23 -9.54
C ASP A 115 -0.81 -5.92 -9.74
N CYS A 116 -1.57 -5.80 -8.65
CA CYS A 116 -3.01 -5.53 -8.65
C CYS A 116 -3.40 -4.75 -7.39
N ALA A 117 -4.52 -4.04 -7.42
CA ALA A 117 -5.11 -3.42 -6.24
C ALA A 117 -6.53 -3.93 -6.01
N VAL A 118 -6.92 -4.07 -4.75
CA VAL A 118 -8.31 -4.29 -4.32
C VAL A 118 -8.82 -2.98 -3.75
N MET A 119 -9.74 -2.34 -4.45
CA MET A 119 -10.39 -1.11 -4.00
C MET A 119 -11.62 -1.45 -3.18
N LEU A 120 -11.60 -1.12 -1.90
CA LEU A 120 -12.69 -1.38 -0.98
C LEU A 120 -13.57 -0.13 -0.86
N VAL A 121 -14.82 -0.25 -1.26
CA VAL A 121 -15.82 0.82 -1.24
C VAL A 121 -16.84 0.53 -0.16
N ASP A 122 -17.13 1.50 0.71
CA ASP A 122 -18.19 1.40 1.71
C ASP A 122 -19.55 1.60 1.03
N ALA A 123 -20.45 0.60 1.12
CA ALA A 123 -21.77 0.64 0.49
C ALA A 123 -22.60 1.88 0.87
N ALA A 124 -22.39 2.44 2.08
CA ALA A 124 -23.13 3.60 2.54
C ALA A 124 -22.55 4.94 2.05
N LYS A 125 -21.26 4.96 1.68
CA LYS A 125 -20.52 6.21 1.39
C LYS A 125 -20.10 6.35 -0.07
N GLY A 126 -20.03 5.24 -0.81
CA GLY A 126 -19.52 5.23 -2.18
C GLY A 126 -18.02 5.56 -2.27
N LEU A 127 -17.60 6.23 -3.33
CA LEU A 127 -16.23 6.61 -3.60
C LEU A 127 -15.85 7.90 -2.86
N GLU A 128 -15.17 7.79 -1.74
CA GLU A 128 -14.72 8.94 -0.95
C GLU A 128 -13.41 9.54 -1.51
N THR A 129 -13.11 10.78 -1.12
CA THR A 129 -11.97 11.57 -1.65
C THR A 129 -10.64 10.82 -1.54
N GLN A 130 -10.38 10.13 -0.43
CA GLN A 130 -9.15 9.37 -0.26
C GLN A 130 -9.07 8.17 -1.20
N THR A 131 -10.18 7.47 -1.42
CA THR A 131 -10.25 6.37 -2.39
C THR A 131 -9.91 6.85 -3.79
N MET A 132 -10.40 8.03 -4.18
CA MET A 132 -10.10 8.63 -5.48
C MET A 132 -8.62 9.01 -5.65
N LYS A 133 -8.00 9.55 -4.60
CA LYS A 133 -6.55 9.82 -4.64
C LYS A 133 -5.74 8.54 -4.88
N LEU A 134 -6.09 7.45 -4.21
CA LEU A 134 -5.41 6.17 -4.37
C LEU A 134 -5.71 5.52 -5.73
N PHE A 135 -6.93 5.70 -6.23
CA PHE A 135 -7.30 5.29 -7.59
C PHE A 135 -6.40 5.95 -8.65
N GLU A 136 -6.20 7.27 -8.56
CA GLU A 136 -5.33 7.99 -9.49
C GLU A 136 -3.89 7.45 -9.49
N VAL A 137 -3.40 7.05 -8.32
CA VAL A 137 -2.09 6.38 -8.21
C VAL A 137 -2.06 5.05 -8.95
N CYS A 138 -3.08 4.21 -8.76
CA CYS A 138 -3.19 2.94 -9.47
C CYS A 138 -3.24 3.16 -10.98
N LYS A 139 -4.02 4.15 -11.43
CA LYS A 139 -4.14 4.54 -12.84
C LYS A 139 -2.81 4.98 -13.44
N GLN A 140 -2.07 5.85 -12.76
CA GLN A 140 -0.74 6.32 -13.21
C GLN A 140 0.28 5.17 -13.32
N ARG A 141 0.09 4.10 -12.53
CA ARG A 141 0.94 2.90 -12.55
C ARG A 141 0.41 1.78 -13.44
N ASN A 142 -0.71 1.99 -14.11
CA ASN A 142 -1.42 0.96 -14.88
C ASN A 142 -1.70 -0.31 -14.05
N LEU A 143 -2.03 -0.16 -12.76
CA LEU A 143 -2.39 -1.28 -11.90
C LEU A 143 -3.87 -1.63 -12.12
N PRO A 144 -4.19 -2.89 -12.48
CA PRO A 144 -5.57 -3.37 -12.51
C PRO A 144 -6.21 -3.30 -11.12
N ILE A 145 -7.50 -2.96 -11.09
CA ILE A 145 -8.24 -2.76 -9.84
C ILE A 145 -9.45 -3.70 -9.80
N ILE A 146 -9.54 -4.51 -8.74
CA ILE A 146 -10.76 -5.23 -8.36
C ILE A 146 -11.51 -4.38 -7.34
N THR A 147 -12.78 -4.08 -7.60
CA THR A 147 -13.61 -3.28 -6.70
C THR A 147 -14.49 -4.17 -5.85
N VAL A 148 -14.44 -3.97 -4.53
CA VAL A 148 -15.25 -4.71 -3.55
C VAL A 148 -16.16 -3.72 -2.83
N ILE A 149 -17.46 -3.88 -3.02
CA ILE A 149 -18.49 -3.13 -2.29
C ILE A 149 -18.70 -3.83 -0.95
N ASN A 150 -18.20 -3.22 0.10
CA ASN A 150 -18.19 -3.79 1.45
C ASN A 150 -19.27 -3.18 2.34
N LYS A 151 -19.58 -3.87 3.43
CA LYS A 151 -20.60 -3.52 4.41
C LYS A 151 -22.03 -3.55 3.84
N TRP A 152 -22.28 -4.42 2.89
CA TRP A 152 -23.63 -4.60 2.33
C TRP A 152 -24.67 -5.09 3.36
N ASP A 153 -24.18 -5.58 4.52
CA ASP A 153 -25.00 -5.92 5.69
C ASP A 153 -25.56 -4.71 6.45
N ARG A 154 -25.23 -3.48 6.03
CA ARG A 154 -25.70 -2.23 6.62
C ARG A 154 -26.46 -1.39 5.59
N PRO A 155 -27.41 -0.54 6.03
CA PRO A 155 -28.10 0.37 5.10
C PRO A 155 -27.08 1.25 4.35
N GLY A 156 -27.25 1.37 3.06
CA GLY A 156 -26.35 2.13 2.18
C GLY A 156 -27.01 2.50 0.87
N LEU A 157 -26.17 2.82 -0.12
CA LEU A 157 -26.59 3.18 -1.46
C LEU A 157 -27.08 1.95 -2.23
N ASP A 158 -27.84 2.23 -3.27
CA ASP A 158 -28.31 1.28 -4.26
C ASP A 158 -27.14 0.73 -5.10
N ALA A 159 -27.23 -0.53 -5.55
CA ALA A 159 -26.17 -1.18 -6.31
C ALA A 159 -25.92 -0.49 -7.66
N LEU A 160 -26.97 -0.14 -8.39
CA LEU A 160 -26.86 0.54 -9.68
C LEU A 160 -26.28 1.93 -9.53
N ALA A 161 -26.68 2.68 -8.49
CA ALA A 161 -26.12 3.99 -8.19
C ALA A 161 -24.61 3.93 -7.91
N LEU A 162 -24.13 2.85 -7.25
CA LEU A 162 -22.69 2.63 -7.03
C LEU A 162 -21.96 2.28 -8.34
N MET A 163 -22.58 1.53 -9.24
CA MET A 163 -22.00 1.25 -10.58
C MET A 163 -21.85 2.52 -11.39
N ASP A 164 -22.87 3.38 -11.39
CA ASP A 164 -22.85 4.67 -12.06
C ASP A 164 -21.75 5.58 -11.47
N GLU A 165 -21.65 5.68 -10.15
CA GLU A 165 -20.61 6.45 -9.49
C GLU A 165 -19.20 5.96 -9.85
N ILE A 166 -18.98 4.63 -9.88
CA ILE A 166 -17.69 4.05 -10.28
C ILE A 166 -17.36 4.48 -11.71
N THR A 167 -18.31 4.32 -12.64
CA THR A 167 -18.12 4.69 -14.04
C THR A 167 -17.80 6.17 -14.20
N GLU A 168 -18.62 7.04 -13.62
CA GLU A 168 -18.50 8.49 -13.77
C GLU A 168 -17.19 9.04 -13.18
N ARG A 169 -16.82 8.56 -12.01
CA ARG A 169 -15.67 9.12 -11.28
C ARG A 169 -14.34 8.49 -11.64
N THR A 170 -14.33 7.22 -12.04
CA THR A 170 -13.06 6.51 -12.33
C THR A 170 -12.83 6.32 -13.83
N GLY A 171 -13.87 6.29 -14.62
CA GLY A 171 -13.84 5.92 -16.04
C GLY A 171 -13.66 4.41 -16.25
N LEU A 172 -13.66 3.61 -15.17
CA LEU A 172 -13.63 2.15 -15.27
C LEU A 172 -15.01 1.61 -15.56
N GLN A 173 -15.08 0.62 -16.44
CA GLN A 173 -16.30 -0.13 -16.70
C GLN A 173 -16.53 -1.16 -15.59
N PRO A 174 -17.62 -1.10 -14.82
CA PRO A 174 -17.96 -2.12 -13.84
C PRO A 174 -18.31 -3.43 -14.50
N MET A 175 -17.70 -4.51 -14.05
CA MET A 175 -17.95 -5.88 -14.53
C MET A 175 -18.32 -6.75 -13.33
N PRO A 176 -19.61 -6.96 -13.00
CA PRO A 176 -19.99 -7.73 -11.84
C PRO A 176 -19.58 -9.20 -11.99
N LEU A 177 -18.81 -9.70 -11.03
CA LEU A 177 -18.56 -11.13 -10.84
C LEU A 177 -19.58 -11.76 -9.90
N THR A 178 -20.04 -10.97 -8.93
CA THR A 178 -21.15 -11.33 -8.06
C THR A 178 -22.14 -10.18 -8.00
N TRP A 179 -23.42 -10.50 -7.83
CA TRP A 179 -24.46 -9.51 -7.56
C TRP A 179 -25.11 -9.79 -6.21
N ALA A 180 -25.37 -8.76 -5.42
CA ALA A 180 -25.97 -8.92 -4.12
C ALA A 180 -27.44 -9.35 -4.23
N VAL A 181 -27.84 -10.37 -3.47
CA VAL A 181 -29.25 -10.74 -3.30
C VAL A 181 -29.76 -10.14 -2.01
N GLY A 182 -30.79 -9.30 -2.15
CA GLY A 182 -31.28 -8.41 -1.10
C GLY A 182 -30.59 -7.05 -1.12
N ILE A 183 -31.28 -6.06 -0.55
CA ILE A 183 -30.83 -4.67 -0.51
C ILE A 183 -29.72 -4.44 0.52
N SER A 184 -29.06 -3.31 0.41
CA SER A 184 -28.11 -2.84 1.42
C SER A 184 -28.80 -2.76 2.81
N GLY A 185 -28.29 -3.53 3.77
CA GLY A 185 -28.91 -3.75 5.09
C GLY A 185 -29.66 -5.10 5.25
N ASP A 186 -30.02 -5.76 4.16
CA ASP A 186 -30.58 -7.12 4.15
C ASP A 186 -29.78 -8.04 3.20
N PHE A 187 -28.52 -8.25 3.54
CA PHE A 187 -27.59 -9.06 2.75
C PHE A 187 -27.85 -10.55 2.95
N ARG A 188 -28.50 -11.18 1.99
CA ARG A 188 -28.89 -12.60 2.04
C ARG A 188 -27.87 -13.53 1.42
N GLY A 189 -27.11 -13.05 0.46
CA GLY A 189 -26.11 -13.78 -0.28
C GLY A 189 -25.74 -13.06 -1.56
N VAL A 190 -25.04 -13.75 -2.44
CA VAL A 190 -24.67 -13.23 -3.76
C VAL A 190 -25.07 -14.20 -4.86
N TRP A 191 -25.49 -13.67 -5.99
CA TRP A 191 -25.52 -14.41 -7.23
C TRP A 191 -24.12 -14.43 -7.82
N ASP A 192 -23.50 -15.61 -7.86
CA ASP A 192 -22.21 -15.87 -8.52
C ASP A 192 -22.50 -15.97 -10.03
N LEU A 193 -22.29 -14.87 -10.75
CA LEU A 193 -22.62 -14.74 -12.18
C LEU A 193 -21.78 -15.66 -13.07
N ARG A 194 -20.61 -16.07 -12.62
CA ARG A 194 -19.70 -16.94 -13.37
C ARG A 194 -20.15 -18.40 -13.38
N ASN A 195 -20.70 -18.84 -12.25
CA ASN A 195 -21.14 -20.21 -12.08
C ASN A 195 -22.66 -20.36 -12.10
N ASP A 196 -23.35 -19.25 -12.35
CA ASP A 196 -24.81 -19.13 -12.39
C ASP A 196 -25.49 -19.84 -11.20
N ARG A 197 -25.11 -19.42 -9.98
CA ARG A 197 -25.61 -20.02 -8.75
C ARG A 197 -25.76 -18.97 -7.65
N PHE A 198 -26.74 -19.16 -6.78
CA PHE A 198 -26.90 -18.34 -5.58
C PHE A 198 -26.07 -18.90 -4.42
N ALA A 199 -25.17 -18.08 -3.89
CA ALA A 199 -24.39 -18.37 -2.67
C ALA A 199 -25.08 -17.70 -1.48
N ARG A 200 -25.79 -18.48 -0.65
CA ARG A 200 -26.43 -18.04 0.58
C ARG A 200 -25.46 -18.11 1.74
N PHE A 201 -25.30 -17.00 2.47
CA PHE A 201 -24.46 -16.93 3.64
C PHE A 201 -25.24 -17.17 4.92
N GLN A 202 -24.72 -18.04 5.79
CA GLN A 202 -25.27 -18.22 7.13
C GLN A 202 -24.50 -17.37 8.14
N ARG A 203 -25.24 -16.60 8.95
CA ARG A 203 -24.64 -15.80 10.02
C ARG A 203 -24.07 -16.68 11.11
N ASN A 204 -22.76 -16.62 11.32
CA ASN A 204 -22.08 -17.23 12.45
C ASN A 204 -21.80 -16.19 13.54
N ASN A 205 -21.44 -16.64 14.76
CA ASN A 205 -21.14 -15.75 15.89
C ASN A 205 -20.10 -14.68 15.52
N ALA A 206 -20.56 -13.50 15.16
CA ALA A 206 -19.82 -12.26 15.02
C ALA A 206 -18.54 -12.32 14.14
N GLY A 207 -18.55 -13.01 13.00
CA GLY A 207 -17.43 -12.99 12.04
C GLY A 207 -16.15 -13.70 12.52
N ALA A 208 -16.17 -14.33 13.69
CA ALA A 208 -15.00 -15.02 14.25
C ALA A 208 -14.63 -16.31 13.52
N GLN A 209 -15.51 -16.81 12.68
CA GLN A 209 -15.34 -18.04 11.90
C GLN A 209 -15.79 -17.82 10.45
N ILE A 210 -15.28 -18.66 9.54
CA ILE A 210 -15.71 -18.68 8.15
C ILE A 210 -17.23 -18.88 8.09
N ALA A 211 -17.91 -18.01 7.34
CA ALA A 211 -19.34 -18.19 7.10
C ALA A 211 -19.60 -19.49 6.30
N LEU A 212 -20.58 -20.24 6.75
CA LEU A 212 -21.05 -21.38 5.96
C LEU A 212 -21.78 -20.84 4.72
N THR A 213 -21.36 -21.30 3.55
CA THR A 213 -21.97 -20.94 2.27
C THR A 213 -22.70 -22.15 1.72
N GLU A 214 -23.98 -21.96 1.42
CA GLU A 214 -24.80 -22.95 0.72
C GLU A 214 -25.04 -22.47 -0.70
N TYR A 215 -24.97 -23.37 -1.66
CA TYR A 215 -25.14 -23.04 -3.07
C TYR A 215 -26.47 -23.60 -3.57
N PHE A 216 -27.20 -22.78 -4.32
CA PHE A 216 -28.51 -23.08 -4.89
C PHE A 216 -28.50 -22.76 -6.39
N THR A 217 -29.30 -23.45 -7.16
CA THR A 217 -29.55 -23.10 -8.55
C THR A 217 -30.37 -21.79 -8.63
N PRO A 218 -30.43 -21.11 -9.79
CA PRO A 218 -31.30 -19.94 -9.98
C PRO A 218 -32.76 -20.22 -9.67
N GLU A 219 -33.27 -21.42 -10.00
CA GLU A 219 -34.65 -21.83 -9.75
C GLU A 219 -34.90 -21.95 -8.23
N GLU A 220 -34.05 -22.64 -7.51
CA GLU A 220 -34.11 -22.76 -6.04
C GLU A 220 -33.95 -21.40 -5.35
N ALA A 221 -33.13 -20.51 -5.92
CA ALA A 221 -32.99 -19.15 -5.45
C ALA A 221 -34.26 -18.33 -5.64
N ALA A 222 -34.92 -18.44 -6.80
CA ALA A 222 -36.20 -17.79 -7.09
C ALA A 222 -37.28 -18.25 -6.11
N GLU A 223 -37.37 -19.56 -5.83
CA GLU A 223 -38.33 -20.12 -4.88
C GLU A 223 -38.05 -19.66 -3.44
N SER A 224 -36.79 -19.60 -3.02
CA SER A 224 -36.41 -19.32 -1.63
C SER A 224 -36.29 -17.84 -1.31
N GLN A 225 -35.93 -16.98 -2.28
CA GLN A 225 -35.67 -15.53 -2.08
C GLN A 225 -36.80 -14.65 -2.66
N GLY A 226 -37.63 -15.18 -3.58
CA GLY A 226 -38.78 -14.46 -4.16
C GLY A 226 -38.33 -13.16 -4.87
N SER A 227 -38.96 -12.04 -4.50
CA SER A 227 -38.67 -10.73 -5.13
C SER A 227 -37.23 -10.31 -5.01
N ASN A 228 -36.54 -10.62 -3.89
CA ASN A 228 -35.12 -10.26 -3.76
C ASN A 228 -34.25 -10.92 -4.84
N TRP A 229 -34.57 -12.11 -5.29
CA TRP A 229 -33.88 -12.75 -6.40
C TRP A 229 -34.27 -12.10 -7.74
N THR A 230 -35.55 -11.86 -7.98
CA THR A 230 -36.00 -11.21 -9.21
C THR A 230 -35.38 -9.82 -9.36
N ASP A 231 -35.42 -9.01 -8.31
CA ASP A 231 -34.81 -7.68 -8.30
C ASP A 231 -33.28 -7.76 -8.60
N ALA A 232 -32.56 -8.70 -7.99
CA ALA A 232 -31.13 -8.90 -8.25
C ALA A 232 -30.84 -9.32 -9.70
N VAL A 233 -31.70 -10.17 -10.30
CA VAL A 233 -31.57 -10.57 -11.70
C VAL A 233 -31.86 -9.41 -12.65
N ASP A 234 -32.88 -8.63 -12.38
CA ASP A 234 -33.25 -7.47 -13.20
C ASP A 234 -32.19 -6.39 -13.15
N GLU A 235 -31.70 -6.05 -11.95
CA GLU A 235 -30.61 -5.07 -11.76
C GLU A 235 -29.29 -5.51 -12.42
N ALA A 236 -28.86 -6.75 -12.16
CA ALA A 236 -27.63 -7.28 -12.77
C ALA A 236 -27.76 -7.36 -14.30
N GLY A 237 -28.97 -7.71 -14.81
CA GLY A 237 -29.28 -7.74 -16.23
C GLY A 237 -29.05 -6.41 -16.91
N LEU A 238 -29.47 -5.30 -16.29
CA LEU A 238 -29.22 -3.94 -16.82
C LEU A 238 -27.75 -3.62 -17.00
N VAL A 239 -26.90 -4.05 -16.05
CA VAL A 239 -25.44 -3.81 -16.12
C VAL A 239 -24.79 -4.74 -17.15
N ILE A 240 -25.20 -6.01 -17.20
CA ILE A 240 -24.63 -7.00 -18.13
C ILE A 240 -25.02 -6.67 -19.58
N GLU A 241 -26.28 -6.32 -19.83
CA GLU A 241 -26.74 -5.94 -21.18
C GLU A 241 -26.06 -4.69 -21.71
N SER A 242 -25.70 -3.75 -20.82
CA SER A 242 -25.01 -2.53 -21.20
C SER A 242 -23.50 -2.75 -21.43
N ASN A 243 -22.88 -3.80 -20.86
CA ASN A 243 -21.45 -3.87 -20.69
C ASN A 243 -20.77 -5.20 -21.05
N LEU A 244 -21.40 -6.12 -21.71
CA LEU A 244 -20.72 -7.34 -22.17
C LEU A 244 -20.22 -8.29 -21.06
N GLU A 245 -19.82 -9.49 -21.47
CA GLU A 245 -19.20 -10.52 -20.63
C GLU A 245 -17.90 -10.01 -19.98
N PHE A 246 -17.54 -10.60 -18.83
CA PHE A 246 -16.30 -10.26 -18.13
C PHE A 246 -15.07 -10.43 -19.03
N ASP A 247 -14.40 -9.31 -19.33
CA ASP A 247 -13.21 -9.24 -20.18
C ASP A 247 -11.94 -9.06 -19.31
N VAL A 248 -11.17 -10.13 -19.19
CA VAL A 248 -9.89 -10.14 -18.45
C VAL A 248 -8.86 -9.19 -19.06
N GLU A 249 -8.85 -9.04 -20.39
CA GLU A 249 -7.90 -8.15 -21.08
C GLU A 249 -8.25 -6.68 -20.78
N ALA A 250 -9.53 -6.31 -20.80
CA ALA A 250 -9.96 -4.98 -20.41
C ALA A 250 -9.65 -4.68 -18.94
N PHE A 251 -9.79 -5.67 -18.05
CA PHE A 251 -9.38 -5.55 -16.65
C PHE A 251 -7.86 -5.33 -16.52
N HIS A 252 -7.04 -6.16 -17.15
CA HIS A 252 -5.58 -6.02 -17.10
C HIS A 252 -5.10 -4.71 -17.74
N ALA A 253 -5.82 -4.21 -18.75
CA ALA A 253 -5.54 -2.92 -19.37
C ALA A 253 -6.00 -1.70 -18.53
N GLY A 254 -6.58 -1.90 -17.36
CA GLY A 254 -7.10 -0.83 -16.49
C GLY A 254 -8.28 -0.07 -17.08
N LYS A 255 -9.09 -0.72 -17.93
CA LYS A 255 -10.31 -0.16 -18.55
C LYS A 255 -11.58 -0.62 -17.85
N ALA A 256 -11.53 -1.76 -17.18
CA ALA A 256 -12.65 -2.36 -16.48
C ALA A 256 -12.24 -2.75 -15.06
N THR A 257 -13.24 -2.89 -14.19
CA THR A 257 -13.07 -3.36 -12.82
C THR A 257 -14.05 -4.47 -12.48
N PRO A 258 -13.57 -5.66 -12.09
CA PRO A 258 -14.44 -6.68 -11.53
C PRO A 258 -15.12 -6.18 -10.25
N ILE A 259 -16.43 -6.39 -10.13
CA ILE A 259 -17.23 -5.97 -8.97
C ILE A 259 -17.63 -7.18 -8.14
N LEU A 260 -17.40 -7.07 -6.82
CA LEU A 260 -17.86 -8.06 -5.84
C LEU A 260 -18.57 -7.36 -4.68
N PHE A 261 -19.61 -7.99 -4.15
CA PHE A 261 -20.32 -7.54 -2.96
C PHE A 261 -19.90 -8.35 -1.74
N SER A 262 -19.69 -7.66 -0.62
CA SER A 262 -19.17 -8.29 0.60
C SER A 262 -19.67 -7.67 1.90
N SER A 263 -19.53 -8.44 2.97
CA SER A 263 -19.44 -7.97 4.35
C SER A 263 -18.26 -8.65 5.02
N ALA A 264 -17.14 -7.96 5.03
CA ALA A 264 -15.92 -8.47 5.66
C ALA A 264 -16.13 -8.80 7.15
N ALA A 265 -16.96 -8.02 7.85
CA ALA A 265 -17.28 -8.23 9.26
C ALA A 265 -18.03 -9.53 9.54
N LEU A 266 -18.79 -10.03 8.57
CA LEU A 266 -19.54 -11.28 8.64
C LEU A 266 -18.86 -12.43 7.88
N ASN A 267 -17.73 -12.17 7.22
CA ASN A 267 -17.03 -13.08 6.30
C ASN A 267 -17.87 -13.47 5.07
N PHE A 268 -18.78 -12.60 4.60
CA PHE A 268 -19.61 -12.82 3.43
C PHE A 268 -18.92 -12.25 2.18
N GLY A 269 -18.91 -12.98 1.06
CA GLY A 269 -18.30 -12.58 -0.20
C GLY A 269 -16.76 -12.61 -0.22
N VAL A 270 -16.11 -13.03 0.86
CA VAL A 270 -14.63 -13.04 0.99
C VAL A 270 -14.01 -14.18 0.19
N LYS A 271 -14.67 -15.33 0.15
CA LYS A 271 -14.24 -16.47 -0.66
C LYS A 271 -14.28 -16.14 -2.15
N GLU A 272 -15.34 -15.47 -2.58
CA GLU A 272 -15.54 -15.02 -3.95
C GLU A 272 -14.43 -14.03 -4.38
N LEU A 273 -14.00 -13.15 -3.47
CA LEU A 273 -12.83 -12.29 -3.70
C LEU A 273 -11.52 -13.09 -3.82
N LEU A 274 -11.29 -14.08 -2.96
CA LEU A 274 -10.11 -14.94 -3.06
C LEU A 274 -10.09 -15.71 -4.38
N ASP A 275 -11.23 -16.27 -4.79
CA ASP A 275 -11.36 -16.96 -6.07
C ASP A 275 -11.09 -16.00 -7.24
N ALA A 276 -11.64 -14.77 -7.21
CA ALA A 276 -11.39 -13.75 -8.23
C ALA A 276 -9.90 -13.34 -8.31
N LEU A 277 -9.23 -13.18 -7.16
CA LEU A 277 -7.80 -12.87 -7.11
C LEU A 277 -6.96 -13.98 -7.73
N VAL A 278 -7.25 -15.24 -7.44
CA VAL A 278 -6.53 -16.38 -8.01
C VAL A 278 -6.75 -16.49 -9.52
N ASP A 279 -8.01 -16.34 -9.95
CA ASP A 279 -8.39 -16.59 -11.34
C ASP A 279 -8.04 -15.41 -12.27
N PHE A 280 -8.08 -14.16 -11.79
CA PHE A 280 -7.98 -12.98 -12.66
C PHE A 280 -6.86 -12.02 -12.33
N ALA A 281 -6.42 -11.88 -11.08
CA ALA A 281 -5.33 -10.97 -10.79
C ALA A 281 -4.07 -11.36 -11.59
N PRO A 282 -3.35 -10.39 -12.18
CA PRO A 282 -2.17 -10.70 -12.97
C PRO A 282 -1.09 -11.36 -12.09
N PRO A 283 -0.36 -12.33 -12.64
CA PRO A 283 0.83 -12.87 -12.00
C PRO A 283 1.97 -11.85 -12.01
N ALA A 284 3.07 -12.19 -11.35
CA ALA A 284 4.28 -11.40 -11.45
C ALA A 284 4.76 -11.29 -12.89
N ALA A 285 4.92 -10.06 -13.37
CA ALA A 285 5.27 -9.72 -14.75
C ALA A 285 6.66 -9.06 -14.83
N PRO A 286 7.29 -9.02 -16.04
CA PRO A 286 8.51 -8.26 -16.27
C PRO A 286 8.35 -6.80 -15.83
N ARG A 287 9.28 -6.32 -14.98
CA ARG A 287 9.22 -4.97 -14.45
C ARG A 287 10.11 -4.03 -15.27
N PRO A 288 9.60 -2.88 -15.76
CA PRO A 288 10.41 -1.91 -16.47
C PRO A 288 11.45 -1.26 -15.53
N ASP A 289 12.66 -1.05 -16.06
CA ASP A 289 13.70 -0.24 -15.44
C ASP A 289 13.44 1.27 -15.65
N VAL A 290 14.37 2.12 -15.20
CA VAL A 290 14.27 3.59 -15.34
C VAL A 290 14.23 4.04 -16.82
N ASP A 291 14.76 3.26 -17.73
CA ASP A 291 14.77 3.52 -19.18
C ASP A 291 13.51 2.97 -19.88
N GLY A 292 12.64 2.30 -19.14
CA GLY A 292 11.40 1.70 -19.64
C GLY A 292 11.58 0.30 -20.24
N ASN A 293 12.77 -0.31 -20.14
CA ASN A 293 13.02 -1.65 -20.65
C ASN A 293 12.49 -2.70 -19.67
N PRO A 294 11.58 -3.60 -20.09
CA PRO A 294 11.06 -4.64 -19.21
C PRO A 294 12.16 -5.67 -18.90
N ARG A 295 12.49 -5.87 -17.62
CA ARG A 295 13.39 -6.94 -17.20
C ARG A 295 12.61 -8.25 -17.09
N PRO A 296 12.93 -9.28 -17.90
CA PRO A 296 12.26 -10.57 -17.87
C PRO A 296 12.32 -11.23 -16.49
N VAL A 297 11.26 -11.95 -16.10
CA VAL A 297 11.19 -12.60 -14.77
C VAL A 297 12.25 -13.69 -14.58
N GLU A 298 12.71 -14.31 -15.66
CA GLU A 298 13.79 -15.33 -15.66
C GLU A 298 15.21 -14.74 -15.63
N SER A 299 15.37 -13.42 -15.75
CA SER A 299 16.68 -12.76 -15.62
C SER A 299 17.32 -13.08 -14.26
N PRO A 300 18.65 -12.94 -14.09
CA PRO A 300 19.29 -13.06 -12.78
C PRO A 300 18.58 -12.21 -11.73
N PHE A 301 18.65 -12.64 -10.48
CA PHE A 301 17.94 -11.99 -9.37
C PHE A 301 18.03 -10.46 -9.41
N SER A 302 16.88 -9.84 -9.24
CA SER A 302 16.76 -8.43 -8.90
C SER A 302 15.60 -8.21 -7.94
N GLY A 303 15.74 -7.16 -7.13
CA GLY A 303 14.74 -6.79 -6.14
C GLY A 303 14.61 -5.28 -5.98
N PHE A 304 13.45 -4.85 -5.54
CA PHE A 304 13.11 -3.45 -5.31
C PHE A 304 12.71 -3.22 -3.86
N VAL A 305 13.41 -2.33 -3.16
CA VAL A 305 13.13 -1.97 -1.78
C VAL A 305 11.98 -0.97 -1.74
N PHE A 306 10.82 -1.39 -1.27
CA PHE A 306 9.64 -0.51 -1.19
C PHE A 306 9.35 -0.01 0.21
N LYS A 307 9.89 -0.67 1.25
CA LYS A 307 9.70 -0.28 2.64
C LYS A 307 10.94 -0.59 3.47
N VAL A 308 11.22 0.28 4.43
CA VAL A 308 12.23 0.07 5.47
C VAL A 308 11.58 0.33 6.81
N GLN A 309 11.84 -0.52 7.79
CA GLN A 309 11.25 -0.42 9.11
C GLN A 309 12.24 -0.84 10.19
N ALA A 310 12.33 -0.05 11.27
CA ALA A 310 13.13 -0.39 12.44
C ALA A 310 12.28 -0.61 13.68
N GLY A 311 12.85 -1.27 14.69
CA GLY A 311 12.25 -1.38 16.01
C GLY A 311 11.07 -2.35 16.12
N MET A 312 10.89 -3.27 15.17
CA MET A 312 9.84 -4.30 15.25
C MET A 312 10.00 -5.23 16.46
N ASN A 313 11.25 -5.43 16.93
CA ASN A 313 11.53 -6.16 18.15
C ASN A 313 12.22 -5.25 19.17
N LYS A 314 11.56 -4.98 20.30
CA LYS A 314 12.13 -4.12 21.38
C LYS A 314 13.42 -4.68 22.00
N ALA A 315 13.63 -6.00 21.94
CA ALA A 315 14.83 -6.66 22.45
C ALA A 315 16.03 -6.56 21.50
N HIS A 316 15.78 -6.41 20.20
CA HIS A 316 16.80 -6.29 19.16
C HIS A 316 16.51 -5.02 18.35
N ARG A 317 17.52 -4.18 18.16
CA ARG A 317 17.42 -2.96 17.33
C ARG A 317 17.43 -3.34 15.85
N ASP A 318 16.45 -4.11 15.42
CA ASP A 318 16.35 -4.65 14.08
C ASP A 318 15.98 -3.57 13.07
N HIS A 319 16.63 -3.65 11.93
CA HIS A 319 16.34 -2.86 10.75
C HIS A 319 15.94 -3.84 9.64
N VAL A 320 14.71 -3.77 9.17
CA VAL A 320 14.19 -4.66 8.14
C VAL A 320 13.89 -3.87 6.88
N ALA A 321 14.52 -4.24 5.77
CA ALA A 321 14.17 -3.74 4.45
C ALA A 321 13.28 -4.76 3.74
N PHE A 322 12.09 -4.34 3.31
CA PHE A 322 11.16 -5.16 2.55
C PHE A 322 11.43 -5.01 1.06
N ILE A 323 11.69 -6.13 0.42
CA ILE A 323 12.08 -6.21 -0.97
C ILE A 323 11.04 -6.99 -1.74
N ARG A 324 10.55 -6.42 -2.84
CA ARG A 324 9.84 -7.16 -3.87
C ARG A 324 10.86 -7.86 -4.76
N VAL A 325 10.76 -9.17 -4.91
CA VAL A 325 11.52 -9.93 -5.92
C VAL A 325 10.95 -9.61 -7.29
N CYS A 326 11.77 -9.07 -8.19
CA CYS A 326 11.35 -8.64 -9.53
C CYS A 326 11.77 -9.63 -10.63
N SER A 327 12.94 -10.26 -10.53
CA SER A 327 13.41 -11.29 -11.44
C SER A 327 14.28 -12.32 -10.74
N GLY A 328 14.44 -13.49 -11.34
CA GLY A 328 15.28 -14.57 -10.87
C GLY A 328 14.79 -15.20 -9.58
N VAL A 329 15.66 -15.95 -8.92
CA VAL A 329 15.39 -16.58 -7.62
C VAL A 329 16.24 -15.88 -6.57
N PHE A 330 15.59 -15.43 -5.51
CA PHE A 330 16.27 -15.01 -4.29
C PHE A 330 16.68 -16.27 -3.51
N GLU A 331 17.93 -16.36 -3.12
CA GLU A 331 18.46 -17.42 -2.27
C GLU A 331 19.11 -16.79 -1.02
N ARG A 332 18.79 -17.32 0.14
CA ARG A 332 19.35 -16.83 1.41
C ARG A 332 20.87 -16.97 1.42
N GLY A 333 21.54 -15.87 1.75
CA GLY A 333 23.01 -15.81 1.80
C GLY A 333 23.68 -15.42 0.48
N MET A 334 22.90 -15.24 -0.61
CA MET A 334 23.46 -14.71 -1.86
C MET A 334 24.07 -13.32 -1.64
N VAL A 335 25.04 -12.97 -2.47
CA VAL A 335 25.68 -11.64 -2.45
C VAL A 335 25.03 -10.79 -3.53
N VAL A 336 24.34 -9.74 -3.12
CA VAL A 336 23.67 -8.81 -4.04
C VAL A 336 24.34 -7.45 -4.02
N THR A 337 24.23 -6.73 -5.13
CA THR A 337 24.77 -5.38 -5.27
C THR A 337 23.64 -4.36 -5.22
N GLN A 338 23.81 -3.31 -4.43
CA GLN A 338 22.92 -2.16 -4.38
C GLN A 338 23.30 -1.18 -5.50
N THR A 339 22.38 -0.90 -6.41
CA THR A 339 22.62 -0.06 -7.60
C THR A 339 23.10 1.33 -7.21
N ARG A 340 22.44 2.02 -6.27
CA ARG A 340 22.75 3.38 -5.85
C ARG A 340 24.18 3.58 -5.34
N THR A 341 24.76 2.59 -4.65
CA THR A 341 26.08 2.72 -4.00
C THR A 341 27.17 1.89 -4.67
N GLY A 342 26.80 0.94 -5.54
CA GLY A 342 27.72 -0.05 -6.12
C GLY A 342 28.27 -1.05 -5.10
N LYS A 343 27.80 -1.04 -3.85
CA LYS A 343 28.29 -1.92 -2.79
C LYS A 343 27.54 -3.24 -2.77
N SER A 344 28.30 -4.33 -2.60
CA SER A 344 27.75 -5.67 -2.46
C SER A 344 27.67 -6.08 -0.98
N PHE A 345 26.63 -6.86 -0.63
CA PHE A 345 26.47 -7.43 0.72
C PHE A 345 25.77 -8.78 0.65
N ALA A 346 25.94 -9.61 1.70
CA ALA A 346 25.33 -10.93 1.77
C ALA A 346 23.97 -10.88 2.48
N THR A 347 22.95 -11.55 1.89
CA THR A 347 21.58 -11.60 2.39
C THR A 347 21.35 -12.70 3.43
N LYS A 348 22.20 -12.79 4.45
CA LYS A 348 22.20 -13.89 5.43
C LYS A 348 20.93 -14.01 6.27
N TYR A 349 20.29 -12.88 6.56
CA TYR A 349 19.14 -12.80 7.47
C TYR A 349 17.90 -12.43 6.70
N ALA A 350 17.49 -13.32 5.78
CA ALA A 350 16.26 -13.18 5.02
C ALA A 350 15.11 -13.84 5.78
N GLN A 351 13.99 -13.15 5.87
CA GLN A 351 12.79 -13.58 6.58
C GLN A 351 11.54 -13.33 5.74
N GLN A 352 10.62 -14.27 5.79
CA GLN A 352 9.23 -14.03 5.47
C GLN A 352 8.61 -13.30 6.67
N VAL A 353 7.90 -12.23 6.41
CA VAL A 353 7.27 -11.45 7.46
C VAL A 353 5.76 -11.64 7.36
N PHE A 354 5.19 -12.31 8.37
CA PHE A 354 3.76 -12.45 8.55
C PHE A 354 3.34 -11.59 9.75
N GLY A 355 2.89 -10.36 9.49
CA GLY A 355 2.61 -9.42 10.57
C GLY A 355 3.79 -9.30 11.54
N ARG A 356 3.66 -9.88 12.75
CA ARG A 356 4.74 -9.94 13.76
C ARG A 356 5.60 -11.20 13.68
N GLU A 357 5.08 -12.26 13.10
CA GLU A 357 5.78 -13.52 13.01
C GLU A 357 6.82 -13.47 11.89
N ARG A 358 7.95 -14.08 12.13
CA ARG A 358 9.09 -14.09 11.22
C ARG A 358 9.57 -15.51 11.05
N GLU A 359 9.48 -16.00 9.84
CA GLU A 359 10.05 -17.27 9.46
C GLU A 359 11.26 -17.04 8.55
N VAL A 360 12.27 -17.89 8.70
CA VAL A 360 13.43 -17.85 7.82
C VAL A 360 13.00 -18.31 6.43
N ILE A 361 13.34 -17.51 5.41
CA ILE A 361 13.08 -17.88 4.01
C ILE A 361 14.38 -18.27 3.34
N ASP A 362 14.40 -19.43 2.70
CA ASP A 362 15.57 -19.91 1.97
C ASP A 362 15.53 -19.48 0.50
N GLU A 363 14.34 -19.49 -0.13
CA GLU A 363 14.13 -19.12 -1.53
C GLU A 363 12.89 -18.23 -1.67
N ALA A 364 12.94 -17.30 -2.64
CA ALA A 364 11.79 -16.51 -3.05
C ALA A 364 11.83 -16.24 -4.56
N TYR A 365 10.67 -16.07 -5.17
CA TYR A 365 10.48 -15.96 -6.61
C TYR A 365 9.87 -14.62 -6.99
N PRO A 366 9.89 -14.24 -8.30
CA PRO A 366 9.25 -13.00 -8.74
C PRO A 366 7.80 -12.92 -8.25
N GLY A 367 7.48 -11.81 -7.60
CA GLY A 367 6.20 -11.65 -6.92
C GLY A 367 6.28 -11.71 -5.40
N ASP A 368 7.21 -12.46 -4.84
CA ASP A 368 7.36 -12.56 -3.38
C ASP A 368 7.90 -11.28 -2.74
N VAL A 369 7.59 -11.14 -1.46
CA VAL A 369 8.12 -10.09 -0.60
C VAL A 369 9.05 -10.73 0.44
N VAL A 370 10.28 -10.24 0.51
CA VAL A 370 11.32 -10.71 1.43
C VAL A 370 11.71 -9.59 2.38
N GLY A 371 11.78 -9.87 3.67
CA GLY A 371 12.35 -8.97 4.67
C GLY A 371 13.83 -9.25 4.89
N LEU A 372 14.71 -8.29 4.60
CA LEU A 372 16.13 -8.38 4.93
C LEU A 372 16.40 -7.68 6.25
N VAL A 373 16.79 -8.47 7.26
CA VAL A 373 17.14 -7.96 8.59
C VAL A 373 18.59 -7.47 8.60
N ASN A 374 18.85 -6.43 9.38
CA ASN A 374 20.17 -5.76 9.51
C ASN A 374 20.69 -5.11 8.23
N ALA A 375 19.83 -4.82 7.27
CA ALA A 375 20.17 -4.14 6.04
C ALA A 375 20.10 -2.61 6.18
N SER A 376 20.83 -2.04 7.15
CA SER A 376 20.76 -0.62 7.54
C SER A 376 21.22 0.37 6.47
N SER A 377 21.92 -0.09 5.44
CA SER A 377 22.34 0.75 4.30
C SER A 377 21.25 0.94 3.24
N LEU A 378 20.21 0.09 3.27
CA LEU A 378 19.13 0.13 2.30
C LEU A 378 18.14 1.25 2.62
N ARG A 379 17.63 1.87 1.56
CA ARG A 379 16.60 2.91 1.59
C ARG A 379 15.44 2.52 0.71
N VAL A 380 14.29 3.11 0.96
CA VAL A 380 13.14 3.00 0.06
C VAL A 380 13.52 3.50 -1.34
N GLY A 381 13.18 2.71 -2.37
CA GLY A 381 13.54 2.98 -3.76
C GLY A 381 14.83 2.32 -4.24
N ASP A 382 15.63 1.73 -3.35
CA ASP A 382 16.85 1.03 -3.77
C ASP A 382 16.55 -0.19 -4.64
N SER A 383 17.34 -0.35 -5.69
CA SER A 383 17.37 -1.53 -6.55
C SER A 383 18.53 -2.43 -6.17
N LEU A 384 18.27 -3.72 -6.11
CA LEU A 384 19.25 -4.77 -5.83
C LEU A 384 19.35 -5.72 -7.01
N PHE A 385 20.55 -6.20 -7.30
CA PHE A 385 20.76 -7.18 -8.37
C PHE A 385 21.92 -8.13 -8.04
N LEU A 386 21.89 -9.32 -8.65
CA LEU A 386 22.97 -10.29 -8.60
C LEU A 386 23.92 -10.05 -9.78
N GLU A 387 23.38 -10.07 -10.99
CA GLU A 387 24.09 -9.87 -12.25
C GLU A 387 23.27 -9.00 -13.19
N GLY A 388 23.93 -8.23 -14.08
CA GLY A 388 23.27 -7.31 -14.99
C GLY A 388 22.65 -6.15 -14.22
N PRO A 389 23.39 -5.04 -14.04
CA PRO A 389 22.88 -3.87 -13.31
C PRO A 389 21.48 -3.48 -13.74
N VAL A 390 20.63 -3.16 -12.79
CA VAL A 390 19.27 -2.65 -13.02
C VAL A 390 18.95 -1.57 -12.02
N GLU A 391 18.25 -0.55 -12.47
CA GLU A 391 17.68 0.49 -11.64
C GLU A 391 16.18 0.58 -11.93
N TYR A 392 15.36 0.42 -10.90
CA TYR A 392 13.92 0.56 -11.02
C TYR A 392 13.51 2.00 -10.75
N PRO A 393 12.40 2.49 -11.37
CA PRO A 393 11.91 3.83 -11.15
C PRO A 393 11.74 4.15 -9.66
N ALA A 394 12.26 5.30 -9.25
CA ALA A 394 12.12 5.77 -7.89
C ALA A 394 10.64 5.96 -7.52
N ILE A 395 10.33 5.81 -6.24
CA ILE A 395 9.01 6.13 -5.71
C ILE A 395 8.91 7.64 -5.59
N PRO A 396 7.90 8.29 -6.21
CA PRO A 396 7.72 9.72 -6.08
C PRO A 396 7.54 10.14 -4.62
N LEU A 397 8.20 11.20 -4.22
CA LEU A 397 7.98 11.83 -2.91
C LEU A 397 6.75 12.73 -2.99
N PHE A 398 5.99 12.79 -1.89
CA PHE A 398 4.90 13.74 -1.77
C PHE A 398 5.41 15.11 -1.35
N ALA A 399 4.76 16.15 -1.84
CA ALA A 399 5.01 17.49 -1.37
C ALA A 399 4.57 17.59 0.11
N PRO A 400 5.48 17.95 1.03
CA PRO A 400 5.08 18.18 2.40
C PRO A 400 4.26 19.48 2.52
N GLU A 401 3.24 19.43 3.38
CA GLU A 401 2.35 20.55 3.66
C GLU A 401 2.48 21.08 5.10
N HIS A 402 3.20 20.32 5.95
CA HIS A 402 3.39 20.65 7.36
C HIS A 402 4.86 20.64 7.72
N PHE A 403 5.30 21.66 8.46
CA PHE A 403 6.70 21.89 8.80
C PHE A 403 6.84 22.24 10.28
N GLN A 404 7.74 21.54 10.99
CA GLN A 404 7.99 21.77 12.41
C GLN A 404 9.48 21.67 12.73
N VAL A 405 9.98 22.56 13.57
CA VAL A 405 11.35 22.49 14.10
C VAL A 405 11.37 21.47 15.23
N ALA A 406 12.26 20.50 15.15
CA ALA A 406 12.46 19.50 16.20
C ALA A 406 13.62 19.88 17.13
N ARG A 407 13.39 19.80 18.43
CA ARG A 407 14.41 20.02 19.46
C ARG A 407 14.38 18.94 20.52
N SER A 408 15.53 18.43 20.91
CA SER A 408 15.64 17.52 22.05
C SER A 408 15.18 18.22 23.33
N LYS A 409 14.35 17.56 24.16
CA LYS A 409 14.00 18.03 25.51
C LYS A 409 15.15 17.86 26.51
N ASP A 410 16.10 16.95 26.20
CA ASP A 410 17.25 16.63 27.07
C ASP A 410 18.55 16.73 26.25
N PRO A 411 19.39 17.74 26.49
CA PRO A 411 20.66 17.88 25.79
C PRO A 411 21.60 16.67 25.92
N SER A 412 21.52 15.94 27.03
CA SER A 412 22.34 14.74 27.25
C SER A 412 22.02 13.60 26.31
N LYS A 413 20.83 13.62 25.70
CA LYS A 413 20.31 12.62 24.75
C LYS A 413 20.44 13.04 23.28
N PHE A 414 21.23 14.06 23.00
CA PHE A 414 21.35 14.59 21.64
C PHE A 414 21.81 13.52 20.61
N LYS A 415 22.68 12.60 21.02
CA LYS A 415 23.12 11.49 20.15
C LYS A 415 21.96 10.56 19.79
N GLN A 416 21.11 10.22 20.76
CA GLN A 416 19.91 9.41 20.55
C GLN A 416 18.88 10.16 19.70
N PHE A 417 18.70 11.47 19.96
CA PHE A 417 17.81 12.34 19.18
C PHE A 417 18.23 12.36 17.71
N ARG A 418 19.47 12.66 17.40
CA ARG A 418 19.98 12.67 16.03
C ARG A 418 19.79 11.32 15.35
N ARG A 419 20.15 10.22 16.03
CA ARG A 419 19.98 8.86 15.50
C ARG A 419 18.51 8.53 15.24
N GLY A 420 17.60 8.93 16.14
CA GLY A 420 16.16 8.69 15.98
C GLY A 420 15.60 9.45 14.77
N ILE A 421 15.95 10.72 14.59
CA ILE A 421 15.53 11.52 13.44
C ILE A 421 16.05 10.92 12.13
N GLU A 422 17.34 10.56 12.05
CA GLU A 422 17.94 9.91 10.88
C GLU A 422 17.24 8.58 10.55
N GLN A 423 16.86 7.81 11.58
CA GLN A 423 16.18 6.53 11.41
C GLN A 423 14.75 6.71 10.87
N LEU A 424 13.98 7.64 11.45
CA LEU A 424 12.61 7.92 11.01
C LEU A 424 12.56 8.50 9.59
N GLU A 425 13.58 9.25 9.19
CA GLU A 425 13.77 9.69 7.82
C GLU A 425 14.06 8.52 6.86
N HIS A 426 14.96 7.61 7.23
CA HIS A 426 15.27 6.42 6.42
C HIS A 426 14.05 5.51 6.23
N GLU A 427 13.18 5.42 7.22
CA GLU A 427 11.91 4.72 7.13
C GLU A 427 10.88 5.49 6.28
N GLY A 428 11.13 6.78 6.02
CA GLY A 428 10.25 7.67 5.28
C GLY A 428 9.01 8.10 6.07
N VAL A 429 9.06 8.07 7.39
CA VAL A 429 7.99 8.58 8.25
C VAL A 429 7.87 10.10 8.12
N ILE A 430 9.01 10.77 7.93
CA ILE A 430 9.16 12.22 7.76
C ILE A 430 10.26 12.53 6.75
N GLN A 431 10.26 13.73 6.22
CA GLN A 431 11.40 14.32 5.51
C GLN A 431 12.16 15.25 6.46
N VAL A 432 13.50 15.25 6.37
CA VAL A 432 14.36 16.10 7.22
C VAL A 432 15.00 17.19 6.37
N LEU A 433 14.74 18.43 6.77
CA LEU A 433 15.28 19.61 6.12
C LEU A 433 16.26 20.32 7.06
N ARG A 434 17.37 20.79 6.53
CA ARG A 434 18.46 21.42 7.29
C ARG A 434 18.66 22.85 6.86
N SER A 435 19.07 23.66 7.81
CA SER A 435 19.42 25.06 7.60
C SER A 435 20.71 25.37 8.35
N ASP A 436 21.65 26.02 7.70
CA ASP A 436 22.89 26.46 8.34
C ASP A 436 22.63 27.44 9.50
N VAL A 437 21.53 28.19 9.42
CA VAL A 437 21.12 29.14 10.48
C VAL A 437 20.65 28.42 11.74
N ARG A 438 19.93 27.28 11.60
CA ARG A 438 19.40 26.50 12.75
C ARG A 438 20.39 25.47 13.26
N GLY A 439 21.31 25.02 12.40
CA GLY A 439 22.27 23.96 12.69
C GLY A 439 21.60 22.58 12.91
N ASP A 440 22.44 21.58 13.15
CA ASP A 440 22.01 20.17 13.35
C ASP A 440 21.16 19.95 14.61
N GLN A 441 21.14 20.91 15.55
CA GLN A 441 20.39 20.78 16.80
C GLN A 441 18.90 21.10 16.66
N ALA A 442 18.51 21.68 15.53
CA ALA A 442 17.15 22.12 15.27
C ALA A 442 16.73 21.83 13.82
N PRO A 443 16.75 20.55 13.36
CA PRO A 443 16.29 20.22 12.03
C PRO A 443 14.81 20.58 11.87
N VAL A 444 14.42 20.89 10.64
CA VAL A 444 13.01 21.05 10.28
C VAL A 444 12.52 19.71 9.79
N LEU A 445 11.47 19.21 10.42
CA LEU A 445 10.75 18.02 9.98
C LEU A 445 9.61 18.45 9.08
N ALA A 446 9.48 17.78 7.94
CA ALA A 446 8.44 18.05 6.96
C ALA A 446 7.59 16.79 6.75
N ALA A 447 6.28 16.95 6.70
CA ALA A 447 5.29 15.89 6.63
C ALA A 447 4.14 16.24 5.69
N VAL A 448 3.47 15.23 5.16
CA VAL A 448 2.24 15.38 4.36
C VAL A 448 1.06 15.71 5.25
N GLY A 449 1.00 15.10 6.45
CA GLY A 449 -0.09 15.32 7.39
C GLY A 449 0.37 15.42 8.84
N PRO A 450 -0.45 16.04 9.72
CA PRO A 450 -0.09 16.33 11.11
C PRO A 450 0.12 15.09 11.97
N MET A 451 -0.57 13.97 11.70
CA MET A 451 -0.41 12.74 12.49
C MET A 451 0.99 12.13 12.36
N GLN A 452 1.72 12.38 11.26
CA GLN A 452 3.10 11.92 11.13
C GLN A 452 3.99 12.49 12.25
N PHE A 453 3.78 13.73 12.67
CA PHE A 453 4.53 14.32 13.80
C PHE A 453 4.19 13.66 15.14
N GLU A 454 2.94 13.27 15.36
CA GLU A 454 2.54 12.56 16.57
C GLU A 454 3.21 11.17 16.63
N VAL A 455 3.29 10.47 15.50
CA VAL A 455 4.03 9.21 15.38
C VAL A 455 5.51 9.42 15.68
N VAL A 456 6.10 10.50 15.14
CA VAL A 456 7.51 10.83 15.39
C VAL A 456 7.75 11.13 16.86
N GLU A 457 6.90 11.94 17.52
CA GLU A 457 7.04 12.24 18.96
C GLU A 457 6.92 10.98 19.82
N ASP A 458 5.94 10.12 19.54
CA ASP A 458 5.73 8.86 20.26
C ASP A 458 6.96 7.93 20.11
N ARG A 459 7.39 7.70 18.89
CA ARG A 459 8.54 6.84 18.61
C ARG A 459 9.86 7.39 19.17
N MET A 460 10.07 8.71 19.10
CA MET A 460 11.25 9.35 19.70
C MET A 460 11.29 9.17 21.20
N ALA A 461 10.14 9.21 21.86
CA ALA A 461 10.05 8.99 23.29
C ALA A 461 10.25 7.52 23.68
N HIS A 462 9.57 6.59 23.00
CA HIS A 462 9.50 5.19 23.40
C HIS A 462 10.57 4.29 22.78
N ASP A 463 10.88 4.46 21.48
CA ASP A 463 11.84 3.61 20.78
C ASP A 463 13.30 4.12 20.95
N PHE A 464 13.47 5.44 20.91
CA PHE A 464 14.82 6.06 20.99
C PHE A 464 15.17 6.63 22.37
N SER A 465 14.21 6.65 23.31
CA SER A 465 14.35 7.26 24.63
C SER A 465 14.87 8.71 24.59
N ALA A 466 14.49 9.44 23.55
CA ALA A 466 14.90 10.81 23.26
C ALA A 466 13.67 11.73 23.04
N PRO A 467 12.91 12.03 24.11
CA PRO A 467 11.74 12.88 23.97
C PRO A 467 12.13 14.24 23.39
N MET A 468 11.30 14.74 22.49
CA MET A 468 11.55 15.99 21.80
C MET A 468 10.37 16.96 21.90
N ARG A 469 10.60 18.20 21.47
CA ARG A 469 9.61 19.25 21.31
C ARG A 469 9.55 19.63 19.84
N LEU A 470 8.34 19.79 19.34
CA LEU A 470 8.07 20.27 18.00
C LEU A 470 7.52 21.72 18.06
N GLU A 471 8.04 22.58 17.21
CA GLU A 471 7.63 23.98 17.06
C GLU A 471 7.14 24.21 15.63
N ARG A 472 5.86 24.50 15.47
CA ARG A 472 5.24 24.67 14.14
C ARG A 472 5.82 25.88 13.41
N LEU A 473 6.14 25.67 12.12
CA LEU A 473 6.47 26.75 11.19
C LEU A 473 5.24 27.18 10.39
N PRO A 474 5.20 28.42 9.91
CA PRO A 474 4.03 28.97 9.21
C PRO A 474 3.92 28.54 7.74
N TYR A 475 4.75 27.63 7.29
CA TYR A 475 4.77 27.17 5.90
C TYR A 475 3.72 26.09 5.66
N SER A 476 3.12 26.11 4.46
CA SER A 476 2.13 25.11 4.02
C SER A 476 2.38 24.59 2.61
N LEU A 477 3.47 25.03 1.96
CA LEU A 477 3.75 24.70 0.57
C LEU A 477 5.26 24.60 0.35
N ALA A 478 5.69 23.61 -0.44
CA ALA A 478 7.09 23.41 -0.84
C ALA A 478 7.25 23.32 -2.36
N ARG A 479 8.42 23.75 -2.86
CA ARG A 479 8.85 23.59 -4.25
C ARG A 479 10.30 23.11 -4.26
N ILE A 480 10.64 22.26 -5.22
CA ILE A 480 12.05 21.95 -5.53
C ILE A 480 12.69 23.23 -6.07
N SER A 481 13.89 23.52 -5.61
CA SER A 481 14.63 24.70 -5.97
C SER A 481 16.13 24.42 -6.13
N THR A 482 16.92 25.46 -6.28
CA THR A 482 18.38 25.38 -6.44
C THR A 482 19.08 26.21 -5.36
N ALA A 483 20.41 26.06 -5.23
CA ALA A 483 21.20 26.77 -4.24
C ALA A 483 21.06 28.30 -4.35
N ASP A 484 20.85 28.83 -5.56
CA ASP A 484 20.72 30.27 -5.82
C ASP A 484 19.48 30.88 -5.17
N ALA A 485 18.46 30.07 -4.88
CA ALA A 485 17.28 30.54 -4.17
C ALA A 485 17.56 30.89 -2.70
N MET A 486 18.61 30.33 -2.07
CA MET A 486 18.95 30.63 -0.68
C MET A 486 19.24 32.11 -0.46
N PRO A 487 20.22 32.74 -1.16
CA PRO A 487 20.48 34.16 -0.99
C PRO A 487 19.31 35.03 -1.50
N ALA A 488 18.63 34.64 -2.57
CA ALA A 488 17.52 35.37 -3.14
C ALA A 488 16.30 35.47 -2.20
N LEU A 489 16.04 34.43 -1.42
CA LEU A 489 14.88 34.36 -0.51
C LEU A 489 15.24 34.57 0.97
N ALA A 490 16.52 34.79 1.31
CA ALA A 490 17.00 34.91 2.70
C ALA A 490 16.26 35.97 3.54
N ASN A 491 15.81 37.07 2.92
CA ASN A 491 15.12 38.16 3.60
C ASN A 491 13.67 38.32 3.13
N VAL A 492 13.11 37.34 2.43
CA VAL A 492 11.74 37.39 1.92
C VAL A 492 10.78 36.89 2.97
N ILE A 493 9.89 37.74 3.44
CA ILE A 493 8.87 37.37 4.42
C ILE A 493 7.94 36.33 3.81
N GLY A 494 7.76 35.21 4.52
CA GLY A 494 6.88 34.11 4.12
C GLY A 494 7.51 33.08 3.18
N ALA A 495 8.84 33.09 3.05
CA ALA A 495 9.59 32.05 2.35
C ALA A 495 10.88 31.68 3.09
N GLU A 496 11.33 30.44 2.93
CA GLU A 496 12.63 29.93 3.42
C GLU A 496 13.12 28.83 2.50
N VAL A 497 14.44 28.76 2.26
CA VAL A 497 15.03 27.67 1.49
C VAL A 497 15.83 26.79 2.42
N LEU A 498 15.54 25.47 2.38
CA LEU A 498 16.17 24.47 3.21
C LEU A 498 16.75 23.34 2.36
N LEU A 499 17.81 22.71 2.86
CA LEU A 499 18.43 21.55 2.20
C LEU A 499 17.85 20.25 2.73
N ARG A 500 17.31 19.43 1.85
CA ARG A 500 16.87 18.06 2.17
C ARG A 500 18.08 17.12 2.24
N SER A 501 17.96 16.04 2.98
CA SER A 501 19.08 15.10 3.25
C SER A 501 19.64 14.41 2.01
N ASP A 502 18.90 14.37 0.90
CA ASP A 502 19.35 13.84 -0.40
C ASP A 502 20.14 14.87 -1.24
N GLY A 503 20.26 16.10 -0.75
CA GLY A 503 20.98 17.18 -1.43
C GLY A 503 20.09 18.10 -2.26
N GLU A 504 18.77 17.88 -2.30
CA GLU A 504 17.83 18.80 -2.96
C GLU A 504 17.47 20.00 -2.08
N TYR A 505 17.39 21.17 -2.71
CA TYR A 505 16.89 22.37 -2.06
C TYR A 505 15.38 22.46 -2.16
N LEU A 506 14.72 22.74 -1.05
CA LEU A 506 13.28 23.00 -1.00
C LEU A 506 13.03 24.45 -0.59
N ALA A 507 12.32 25.19 -1.44
CA ALA A 507 11.77 26.50 -1.11
C ALA A 507 10.40 26.34 -0.48
N LEU A 508 10.24 26.79 0.76
CA LEU A 508 9.03 26.73 1.56
C LEU A 508 8.31 28.07 1.50
N PHE A 509 6.98 28.04 1.48
CA PHE A 509 6.13 29.23 1.40
C PHE A 509 4.97 29.11 2.39
N ASN A 510 4.55 30.25 2.96
CA ASN A 510 3.40 30.31 3.86
C ASN A 510 2.10 29.87 3.15
N ASP A 511 1.93 30.30 1.90
CA ASP A 511 0.74 30.04 1.10
C ASP A 511 1.01 30.22 -0.41
N VAL A 512 0.00 29.94 -1.23
CA VAL A 512 0.05 30.09 -2.69
C VAL A 512 0.28 31.55 -3.12
N TRP A 513 -0.18 32.52 -2.34
CA TRP A 513 -0.01 33.93 -2.67
C TRP A 513 1.44 34.38 -2.48
N ALA A 514 2.10 33.88 -1.43
CA ALA A 514 3.53 34.10 -1.23
C ALA A 514 4.34 33.51 -2.39
N LEU A 515 4.03 32.28 -2.81
CA LEU A 515 4.65 31.66 -3.98
C LEU A 515 4.48 32.50 -5.24
N ARG A 516 3.24 32.87 -5.63
CA ARG A 516 2.96 33.65 -6.83
C ARG A 516 3.66 35.01 -6.83
N ARG A 517 3.73 35.69 -5.67
CA ARG A 517 4.46 36.93 -5.51
C ARG A 517 5.95 36.75 -5.79
N ILE A 518 6.53 35.65 -5.31
CA ILE A 518 7.95 35.37 -5.49
C ILE A 518 8.25 34.97 -6.93
N GLU A 519 7.44 34.12 -7.56
CA GLU A 519 7.56 33.78 -8.99
C GLU A 519 7.53 35.05 -9.87
N LYS A 520 6.68 36.03 -9.53
CA LYS A 520 6.61 37.29 -10.24
C LYS A 520 7.84 38.18 -10.02
N ASN A 521 8.36 38.22 -8.78
CA ASN A 521 9.47 39.14 -8.43
C ASN A 521 10.84 38.53 -8.74
N HIS A 522 10.93 37.21 -8.83
CA HIS A 522 12.15 36.45 -9.09
C HIS A 522 11.89 35.40 -10.19
N PRO A 523 11.62 35.78 -11.42
CA PRO A 523 11.25 34.90 -12.51
C PRO A 523 12.38 33.91 -12.91
N ASP A 524 13.60 34.23 -12.52
CA ASP A 524 14.79 33.39 -12.82
C ASP A 524 14.99 32.23 -11.81
N LEU A 525 14.22 32.21 -10.71
CA LEU A 525 14.33 31.13 -9.73
C LEU A 525 13.64 29.87 -10.22
N THR A 526 14.32 28.74 -10.06
CA THR A 526 13.73 27.43 -10.28
C THR A 526 12.82 27.08 -9.11
N LEU A 527 11.49 26.97 -9.36
CA LEU A 527 10.47 26.61 -8.37
C LEU A 527 9.56 25.52 -8.97
N VAL A 528 9.97 24.25 -8.86
CA VAL A 528 9.28 23.13 -9.49
C VAL A 528 8.37 22.42 -8.48
N PRO A 529 7.11 22.09 -8.83
CA PRO A 529 6.25 21.28 -7.99
C PRO A 529 6.88 19.91 -7.65
N ILE A 530 6.78 19.49 -6.38
CA ILE A 530 7.23 18.17 -5.95
C ILE A 530 6.23 17.12 -6.46
N GLY A 531 6.72 15.98 -6.93
CA GLY A 531 5.87 14.89 -7.45
C GLY A 531 5.52 15.01 -8.94
N THR A 532 5.85 16.11 -9.61
CA THR A 532 5.67 16.27 -11.08
C THR A 532 6.97 16.04 -11.86
N HIS A 533 8.06 15.77 -11.16
CA HIS A 533 9.36 15.56 -11.81
C HIS A 533 9.41 14.16 -12.41
N ASN A 534 9.22 14.11 -13.72
CA ASN A 534 9.62 12.96 -14.52
C ASN A 534 11.15 13.08 -14.72
N PRO A 535 11.99 12.18 -14.17
CA PRO A 535 13.45 12.28 -14.30
C PRO A 535 13.96 12.05 -15.73
N ALA A 536 13.05 11.93 -16.70
CA ALA A 536 13.38 11.80 -18.12
C ALA A 536 13.09 13.12 -18.86
N LYS A 537 13.84 14.18 -18.54
CA LYS A 537 14.15 15.31 -19.45
C LYS A 537 15.43 15.97 -19.01
#